data_02e050caed985a79e0bf125bca349eef
#
_entry.id   02e050caed985a79e0bf125bca349eef
#
_cell.length_a   1.000
_cell.length_b   1.000
_cell.length_c   1.000
_cell.angle_alpha   90.00
_cell.angle_beta   90.00
_cell.angle_gamma   90.00
#
_symmetry.space_group_name_H-M   'P 1'
#
loop_
_entity.id
_entity.type
_entity.pdbx_description
1 polymer ?
#
loop_
_entity_poly.entity_id
_entity_poly.type
_entity_poly.pdbx_seq_one_letter_code
_entity_poly.pdbx_strand_id
1 'polypeptide(L)'
;PKNNRGKPAKKVKDIVKFKINFSIVKNITAETGERTLYIRITKPDNDVLTKSSSNTFPYENRELVYSIKKYIEYNGEEQAVTVYWDVEEYLYAGTYRVDIFADGTLIGSQSFSLN
;
A
#
# COMPACT_ATOMS: atom_id res chain seq x y z
N PRO A 1 -9.35 -0.44 6.64
CA PRO A 1 -10.12 -1.58 7.15
C PRO A 1 -11.39 -1.15 7.83
N LYS A 2 -12.45 -1.89 7.59
CA LYS A 2 -13.76 -1.59 8.17
C LYS A 2 -14.38 -2.85 8.73
N ASN A 3 -15.17 -2.68 9.79
CA ASN A 3 -16.00 -3.77 10.31
C ASN A 3 -17.37 -3.73 9.64
N ASN A 4 -18.30 -4.60 10.06
CA ASN A 4 -19.63 -4.72 9.46
C ASN A 4 -20.51 -3.47 9.59
N ARG A 5 -20.11 -2.54 10.44
CA ARG A 5 -20.87 -1.30 10.68
C ARG A 5 -20.33 -0.13 9.88
N GLY A 6 -19.38 -0.36 9.02
CA GLY A 6 -18.77 0.69 8.22
C GLY A 6 -17.75 1.53 8.96
N LYS A 7 -17.46 1.24 10.21
CA LYS A 7 -16.46 1.94 10.99
C LYS A 7 -15.10 1.24 10.84
N PRO A 8 -13.98 1.98 10.86
CA PRO A 8 -12.68 1.34 10.81
C PRO A 8 -12.48 0.39 11.99
N ALA A 9 -12.06 -0.83 11.70
CA ALA A 9 -11.74 -1.80 12.74
C ALA A 9 -10.30 -1.58 13.20
N LYS A 10 -10.05 -1.66 14.50
CA LYS A 10 -8.72 -1.50 15.08
C LYS A 10 -8.18 -2.77 15.70
N LYS A 11 -9.05 -3.72 16.03
CA LYS A 11 -8.63 -4.99 16.62
C LYS A 11 -8.35 -5.99 15.50
N VAL A 12 -7.23 -6.68 15.59
CA VAL A 12 -6.81 -7.62 14.54
C VAL A 12 -7.86 -8.66 14.22
N LYS A 13 -8.60 -9.12 15.21
CA LYS A 13 -9.62 -10.15 15.01
C LYS A 13 -10.82 -9.68 14.19
N ASP A 14 -10.99 -8.36 14.07
CA ASP A 14 -12.15 -7.78 13.37
C ASP A 14 -11.82 -7.33 11.95
N ILE A 15 -10.56 -7.46 11.54
CA ILE A 15 -10.12 -6.92 10.25
C ILE A 15 -10.19 -8.00 9.19
N VAL A 16 -10.95 -7.71 8.13
CA VAL A 16 -11.05 -8.61 6.98
C VAL A 16 -10.43 -7.99 5.73
N LYS A 17 -10.22 -6.68 5.74
CA LYS A 17 -9.70 -5.96 4.58
C LYS A 17 -9.06 -4.65 5.01
N PHE A 18 -7.90 -4.34 4.43
CA PHE A 18 -7.32 -3.01 4.55
C PHE A 18 -7.79 -2.15 3.39
N LYS A 19 -8.26 -0.96 3.70
CA LYS A 19 -8.55 0.06 2.71
C LYS A 19 -7.51 1.15 2.84
N ILE A 20 -6.74 1.36 1.80
CA ILE A 20 -5.64 2.32 1.81
C ILE A 20 -5.97 3.45 0.87
N ASN A 21 -6.10 4.66 1.41
CA ASN A 21 -6.35 5.88 0.65
C ASN A 21 -5.12 6.74 0.68
N PHE A 22 -4.72 7.24 -0.47
CA PHE A 22 -3.62 8.18 -0.54
C PHE A 22 -3.83 9.11 -1.72
N SER A 23 -3.12 10.24 -1.70
CA SER A 23 -3.17 11.20 -2.80
C SER A 23 -1.80 11.28 -3.45
N ILE A 24 -1.79 11.27 -4.77
CA ILE A 24 -0.59 11.53 -5.54
C ILE A 24 -0.56 13.03 -5.74
N VAL A 25 0.43 13.70 -5.16
CA VAL A 25 0.55 15.15 -5.31
C VAL A 25 1.06 15.45 -6.71
N LYS A 26 0.76 16.66 -7.17
CA LYS A 26 1.24 17.13 -8.46
C LYS A 26 2.76 17.08 -8.50
N ASN A 27 3.30 16.40 -9.51
CA ASN A 27 4.74 16.30 -9.70
C ASN A 27 5.08 16.83 -11.08
N ILE A 28 5.73 17.98 -11.10
CA ILE A 28 6.04 18.65 -12.36
C ILE A 28 7.13 17.95 -13.16
N THR A 29 7.84 17.01 -12.55
CA THR A 29 8.91 16.28 -13.25
C THR A 29 8.43 14.96 -13.85
N ALA A 30 7.22 14.49 -13.50
CA ALA A 30 6.70 13.23 -14.00
C ALA A 30 5.88 13.47 -15.27
N GLU A 31 6.08 12.62 -16.25
CA GLU A 31 5.29 12.69 -17.48
C GLU A 31 3.91 12.08 -17.26
N THR A 32 2.92 12.62 -17.99
CA THR A 32 1.58 12.04 -17.96
C THR A 32 1.56 10.70 -18.68
N GLY A 33 0.57 9.89 -18.37
CA GLY A 33 0.39 8.59 -18.97
C GLY A 33 0.19 7.50 -17.93
N GLU A 34 0.22 6.27 -18.39
CA GLU A 34 0.05 5.14 -17.49
C GLU A 34 1.24 5.01 -16.55
N ARG A 35 0.93 4.82 -15.27
CA ARG A 35 1.94 4.61 -14.23
C ARG A 35 1.56 3.39 -13.40
N THR A 36 2.57 2.69 -12.94
CA THR A 36 2.38 1.54 -12.06
C THR A 36 2.79 1.92 -10.65
N LEU A 37 1.89 1.72 -9.71
CA LEU A 37 2.15 1.95 -8.30
C LEU A 37 2.38 0.62 -7.61
N TYR A 38 3.36 0.57 -6.74
CA TYR A 38 3.64 -0.60 -5.90
C TYR A 38 3.45 -0.19 -4.46
N ILE A 39 2.62 -0.92 -3.75
CA ILE A 39 2.30 -0.64 -2.36
C ILE A 39 2.82 -1.79 -1.51
N ARG A 40 3.62 -1.47 -0.49
CA ARG A 40 4.14 -2.45 0.45
C ARG A 40 3.49 -2.23 1.80
N ILE A 41 2.89 -3.29 2.34
CA ILE A 41 2.32 -3.26 3.68
C ILE A 41 3.27 -4.09 4.56
N THR A 42 3.99 -3.42 5.43
CA THR A 42 4.97 -4.05 6.30
C THR A 42 4.36 -4.31 7.67
N LYS A 43 4.43 -5.56 8.11
CA LYS A 43 3.89 -5.97 9.40
C LYS A 43 4.84 -5.57 10.54
N PRO A 44 4.38 -5.62 11.79
CA PRO A 44 5.25 -5.27 12.93
C PRO A 44 6.52 -6.11 13.04
N ASP A 45 6.54 -7.31 12.47
CA ASP A 45 7.72 -8.18 12.47
C ASP A 45 8.65 -7.90 11.28
N ASN A 46 8.39 -6.83 10.51
CA ASN A 46 9.15 -6.40 9.34
C ASN A 46 8.96 -7.26 8.10
N ASP A 47 8.05 -8.22 8.14
CA ASP A 47 7.68 -8.97 6.94
C ASP A 47 6.64 -8.19 6.14
N VAL A 48 6.68 -8.33 4.83
CA VAL A 48 5.74 -7.67 3.92
C VAL A 48 4.60 -8.62 3.58
N LEU A 49 3.37 -8.10 3.66
CA LEU A 49 2.20 -8.85 3.21
C LEU A 49 2.30 -9.02 1.70
N THR A 50 2.18 -10.25 1.21
CA THR A 50 2.24 -10.50 -0.22
C THR A 50 1.51 -11.78 -0.57
N LYS A 51 0.99 -11.83 -1.79
CA LYS A 51 0.36 -13.06 -2.32
C LYS A 51 1.41 -14.06 -2.79
N SER A 52 2.62 -13.58 -3.11
CA SER A 52 3.72 -14.43 -3.58
C SER A 52 5.04 -13.72 -3.38
N SER A 53 6.05 -14.46 -2.94
CA SER A 53 7.40 -13.91 -2.80
C SER A 53 8.03 -13.53 -4.15
N SER A 54 7.44 -13.97 -5.25
CA SER A 54 7.90 -13.59 -6.59
C SER A 54 7.30 -12.27 -7.07
N ASN A 55 6.36 -11.69 -6.32
CA ASN A 55 5.78 -10.39 -6.65
C ASN A 55 6.74 -9.29 -6.21
N THR A 56 7.65 -8.91 -7.09
CA THR A 56 8.71 -7.95 -6.78
C THR A 56 8.75 -6.82 -7.80
N PHE A 57 9.42 -5.75 -7.43
CA PHE A 57 9.68 -4.62 -8.33
C PHE A 57 11.10 -4.09 -8.06
N PRO A 58 11.74 -3.48 -9.06
CA PRO A 58 13.09 -2.96 -8.87
C PRO A 58 13.08 -1.64 -8.12
N TYR A 59 14.00 -1.50 -7.17
CA TYR A 59 14.17 -0.27 -6.41
C TYR A 59 15.61 -0.17 -5.94
N GLU A 60 16.31 0.90 -6.34
CA GLU A 60 17.69 1.16 -5.92
C GLU A 60 18.61 -0.06 -6.04
N ASN A 61 18.64 -0.68 -7.21
CA ASN A 61 19.47 -1.86 -7.50
C ASN A 61 19.10 -3.10 -6.70
N ARG A 62 17.88 -3.13 -6.18
CA ARG A 62 17.35 -4.28 -5.44
C ARG A 62 15.99 -4.67 -6.00
N GLU A 63 15.54 -5.85 -5.63
CA GLU A 63 14.17 -6.28 -5.87
C GLU A 63 13.44 -6.26 -4.53
N LEU A 64 12.34 -5.51 -4.48
CA LEU A 64 11.50 -5.45 -3.28
C LEU A 64 10.18 -6.16 -3.53
N VAL A 65 9.69 -6.87 -2.51
CA VAL A 65 8.39 -7.53 -2.57
C VAL A 65 7.29 -6.49 -2.41
N TYR A 66 6.22 -6.61 -3.18
CA TYR A 66 5.07 -5.70 -3.05
C TYR A 66 3.83 -6.46 -2.58
N SER A 67 2.93 -5.71 -1.92
CA SER A 67 1.64 -6.23 -1.50
C SER A 67 0.61 -6.04 -2.60
N ILE A 68 0.57 -4.85 -3.18
CA ILE A 68 -0.44 -4.45 -4.16
C ILE A 68 0.25 -3.75 -5.32
N LYS A 69 -0.18 -4.11 -6.53
CA LYS A 69 0.25 -3.45 -7.76
C LYS A 69 -0.98 -2.77 -8.35
N LYS A 70 -0.90 -1.47 -8.60
CA LYS A 70 -2.03 -0.69 -9.09
C LYS A 70 -1.62 0.12 -10.31
N TYR A 71 -2.40 0.01 -11.38
CA TYR A 71 -2.18 0.81 -12.58
C TYR A 71 -3.07 2.05 -12.51
N ILE A 72 -2.50 3.20 -12.81
CA ILE A 72 -3.24 4.45 -12.84
C ILE A 72 -2.90 5.20 -14.12
N GLU A 73 -3.81 6.10 -14.50
CA GLU A 73 -3.55 7.05 -15.56
C GLU A 73 -3.19 8.38 -14.91
N TYR A 74 -1.92 8.77 -15.00
CA TYR A 74 -1.45 10.00 -14.36
C TYR A 74 -1.64 11.17 -15.31
N ASN A 75 -2.38 12.19 -14.86
CA ASN A 75 -2.71 13.35 -15.71
C ASN A 75 -1.94 14.62 -15.32
N GLY A 76 -0.95 14.49 -14.46
CA GLY A 76 -0.14 15.64 -14.03
C GLY A 76 -0.73 16.43 -12.89
N GLU A 77 -1.92 16.08 -12.45
CA GLU A 77 -2.60 16.78 -11.35
C GLU A 77 -2.67 15.87 -10.12
N GLU A 78 -3.01 16.48 -8.97
CA GLU A 78 -3.24 15.72 -7.78
C GLU A 78 -4.42 14.76 -8.00
N GLN A 79 -4.26 13.53 -7.58
CA GLN A 79 -5.35 12.56 -7.69
C GLN A 79 -5.36 11.61 -6.49
N ALA A 80 -6.56 11.25 -6.08
CA ALA A 80 -6.75 10.32 -4.98
C ALA A 80 -6.75 8.89 -5.52
N VAL A 81 -6.11 7.99 -4.78
CA VAL A 81 -6.05 6.58 -5.14
C VAL A 81 -6.48 5.75 -3.94
N THR A 82 -7.30 4.74 -4.19
CA THR A 82 -7.74 3.81 -3.15
C THR A 82 -7.38 2.40 -3.59
N VAL A 83 -6.76 1.65 -2.68
CA VAL A 83 -6.45 0.25 -2.92
C VAL A 83 -6.92 -0.57 -1.72
N TYR A 84 -7.11 -1.87 -1.96
CA TYR A 84 -7.62 -2.79 -0.94
C TYR A 84 -6.69 -3.99 -0.84
N TRP A 85 -6.53 -4.48 0.38
CA TRP A 85 -5.84 -5.72 0.66
C TRP A 85 -6.76 -6.63 1.45
N ASP A 86 -7.12 -7.78 0.89
CA ASP A 86 -7.93 -8.77 1.59
C ASP A 86 -7.05 -9.52 2.58
N VAL A 87 -7.48 -9.56 3.82
CA VAL A 87 -6.74 -10.21 4.88
C VAL A 87 -7.01 -11.71 4.82
N GLU A 88 -5.97 -12.48 4.51
CA GLU A 88 -6.05 -13.92 4.36
C GLU A 88 -5.14 -14.66 5.33
N GLU A 89 -4.42 -13.92 6.17
CA GLU A 89 -3.52 -14.53 7.14
C GLU A 89 -3.71 -13.90 8.50
N TYR A 90 -3.15 -14.55 9.52
CA TYR A 90 -3.22 -14.03 10.87
C TYR A 90 -2.43 -12.73 10.98
N LEU A 91 -3.06 -11.72 11.57
CA LEU A 91 -2.42 -10.43 11.82
C LEU A 91 -2.05 -10.30 13.29
N TYR A 92 -0.95 -9.62 13.55
CA TYR A 92 -0.49 -9.34 14.91
C TYR A 92 -0.87 -7.93 15.30
N ALA A 93 -1.04 -7.71 16.60
CA ALA A 93 -1.15 -6.34 17.11
C ALA A 93 0.20 -5.66 16.94
N GLY A 94 0.17 -4.36 16.71
CA GLY A 94 1.38 -3.56 16.55
C GLY A 94 1.25 -2.54 15.46
N THR A 95 2.37 -1.96 15.07
CA THR A 95 2.41 -0.90 14.07
C THR A 95 2.71 -1.48 12.70
N TYR A 96 1.85 -1.14 11.75
CA TYR A 96 1.99 -1.50 10.33
C TYR A 96 2.40 -0.26 9.56
N ARG A 97 3.21 -0.46 8.53
CA ARG A 97 3.65 0.64 7.68
C ARG A 97 3.26 0.36 6.25
N VAL A 98 2.75 1.41 5.58
CA VAL A 98 2.40 1.34 4.16
C VAL A 98 3.33 2.28 3.42
N ASP A 99 4.09 1.74 2.48
CA ASP A 99 4.98 2.50 1.62
C ASP A 99 4.47 2.41 0.19
N ILE A 100 4.48 3.53 -0.52
CA ILE A 100 3.96 3.63 -1.88
C ILE A 100 5.08 4.08 -2.80
N PHE A 101 5.29 3.33 -3.88
CA PHE A 101 6.38 3.56 -4.82
C PHE A 101 5.82 3.79 -6.22
N ALA A 102 6.45 4.68 -6.96
CA ALA A 102 6.17 4.91 -8.37
C ALA A 102 7.46 5.30 -9.08
N ASP A 103 7.68 4.73 -10.28
CA ASP A 103 8.83 5.07 -11.12
C ASP A 103 10.18 4.97 -10.37
N GLY A 104 10.32 3.96 -9.53
CA GLY A 104 11.55 3.74 -8.78
C GLY A 104 11.76 4.70 -7.62
N THR A 105 10.71 5.41 -7.20
CA THR A 105 10.78 6.42 -6.14
C THR A 105 9.72 6.14 -5.08
N LEU A 106 10.10 6.29 -3.82
CA LEU A 106 9.15 6.26 -2.71
C LEU A 106 8.38 7.58 -2.71
N ILE A 107 7.07 7.52 -2.95
CA ILE A 107 6.24 8.71 -3.06
C ILE A 107 5.36 8.95 -1.85
N GLY A 108 5.24 7.98 -0.95
CA GLY A 108 4.44 8.15 0.25
C GLY A 108 4.69 7.05 1.24
N SER A 109 4.47 7.36 2.52
CA SER A 109 4.62 6.41 3.60
C SER A 109 3.68 6.81 4.72
N GLN A 110 2.99 5.84 5.30
CA GLN A 110 2.12 6.08 6.44
C GLN A 110 2.08 4.84 7.32
N SER A 111 1.74 5.05 8.58
CA SER A 111 1.69 3.97 9.56
C SER A 111 0.35 3.95 10.25
N PHE A 112 -0.05 2.78 10.71
CA PHE A 112 -1.25 2.63 11.52
C PHE A 112 -1.02 1.50 12.51
N SER A 113 -1.74 1.54 13.62
CA SER A 113 -1.59 0.56 14.68
C SER A 113 -2.85 -0.28 14.83
N LEU A 114 -2.67 -1.55 15.09
CA LEU A 114 -3.74 -2.49 15.38
C LEU A 114 -3.59 -3.00 16.81
N ASN A 115 -4.71 -3.22 17.47
CA ASN A 115 -4.76 -3.71 18.84
C ASN A 115 -5.06 -5.20 18.90
#